data_326feff302a286d1e1f6290c4484053a
#
_entry.id   326feff302a286d1e1f6290c4484053a
#
_cell.length_a   1.000
_cell.length_b   1.000
_cell.length_c   1.000
_cell.angle_alpha   90.00
_cell.angle_beta   90.00
_cell.angle_gamma   90.00
#
_symmetry.space_group_name_H-M   'P 1'
#
loop_
_entity.id
_entity.type
_entity.pdbx_description
1 polymer ?
#
loop_
_entity_poly.entity_id
_entity_poly.type
_entity_poly.pdbx_seq_one_letter_code
_entity_poly.pdbx_strand_id
1 'polypeptide(L)'
;MSAVTARQRLSSNGALFALLAAFGFSMKAILVKLAYAWQPVDAVTLLALRMLLALPFFLALAWQARDRGAATPLQASDWLRLAWLGVTGYYLASILDFWGLQYINAGLERLILFLYPTLVVVLGAWLTRRPVARRERWALALSYGGIALAFLSDLRLASDRGALILGSALVFGSAVSYALYLLASGNTIARLGSRRTAAYGMLISTALVLAQFAATQPLAALRQPWPIYGLALAMAVFSTVLPSLLLAEAIKRIGAGQVAMIGSAGPIITIYLGVVLLGEPATAVQLLGAALVLAGVLLVTLPRRRIPAD
;
A
#
# COMPACT_ATOMS: atom_id res chain seq x y z
N MET A 1 25.56 28.36 13.68
CA MET A 1 25.06 27.39 12.67
C MET A 1 23.85 28.00 11.99
N SER A 2 23.95 28.35 10.72
CA SER A 2 22.93 29.14 10.02
C SER A 2 21.61 28.36 9.85
N ALA A 3 20.47 29.09 9.87
CA ALA A 3 19.13 28.53 9.65
C ALA A 3 19.01 27.74 8.33
N VAL A 4 19.86 28.06 7.33
CA VAL A 4 19.98 27.38 6.04
C VAL A 4 20.51 25.96 6.21
N THR A 5 21.53 25.74 7.05
CA THR A 5 22.10 24.41 7.33
C THR A 5 21.11 23.51 8.12
N ALA A 6 20.32 24.10 9.03
CA ALA A 6 19.28 23.37 9.75
C ALA A 6 18.13 22.94 8.83
N ARG A 7 17.68 23.82 7.93
CA ARG A 7 16.63 23.52 6.93
C ARG A 7 17.08 22.47 5.90
N GLN A 8 18.33 22.51 5.48
CA GLN A 8 18.93 21.49 4.59
C GLN A 8 19.03 20.12 5.28
N ARG A 9 19.44 20.05 6.55
CA ARG A 9 19.48 18.78 7.31
C ARG A 9 18.10 18.22 7.57
N LEU A 10 17.10 19.05 7.86
CA LEU A 10 15.70 18.61 8.00
C LEU A 10 15.14 18.05 6.70
N SER A 11 15.47 18.63 5.54
CA SER A 11 15.02 18.15 4.24
C SER A 11 15.70 16.83 3.83
N SER A 12 17.01 16.68 4.09
CA SER A 12 17.75 15.45 3.77
C SER A 12 17.27 14.27 4.62
N ASN A 13 17.05 14.47 5.92
CA ASN A 13 16.50 13.40 6.78
C ASN A 13 15.06 13.04 6.42
N GLY A 14 14.25 14.02 5.97
CA GLY A 14 12.89 13.76 5.50
C GLY A 14 12.85 12.92 4.22
N ALA A 15 13.76 13.20 3.28
CA ALA A 15 13.90 12.42 2.05
C ALA A 15 14.39 10.99 2.34
N LEU A 16 15.34 10.81 3.26
CA LEU A 16 15.80 9.50 3.71
C LEU A 16 14.65 8.69 4.33
N PHE A 17 13.84 9.29 5.20
CA PHE A 17 12.68 8.60 5.79
C PHE A 17 11.65 8.20 4.74
N ALA A 18 11.39 9.04 3.73
CA ALA A 18 10.51 8.72 2.63
C ALA A 18 11.03 7.52 1.80
N LEU A 19 12.34 7.50 1.52
CA LEU A 19 12.98 6.41 0.78
C LEU A 19 12.94 5.09 1.57
N LEU A 20 13.26 5.13 2.86
CA LEU A 20 13.20 3.96 3.74
C LEU A 20 11.76 3.44 3.88
N ALA A 21 10.77 4.33 3.94
CA ALA A 21 9.37 3.93 3.93
C ALA A 21 8.97 3.27 2.61
N ALA A 22 9.37 3.84 1.47
CA ALA A 22 9.12 3.25 0.16
C ALA A 22 9.76 1.87 0.01
N PHE A 23 11.00 1.72 0.48
CA PHE A 23 11.70 0.44 0.52
C PHE A 23 10.95 -0.59 1.39
N GLY A 24 10.56 -0.22 2.61
CA GLY A 24 9.82 -1.10 3.51
C GLY A 24 8.48 -1.56 2.91
N PHE A 25 7.70 -0.65 2.30
CA PHE A 25 6.47 -1.03 1.61
C PHE A 25 6.72 -1.90 0.38
N SER A 26 7.85 -1.72 -0.30
CA SER A 26 8.24 -2.55 -1.45
C SER A 26 8.63 -3.98 -1.03
N MET A 27 9.19 -4.15 0.16
CA MET A 27 9.54 -5.46 0.73
C MET A 27 8.31 -6.35 1.00
N LYS A 28 7.09 -5.78 1.13
CA LYS A 28 5.88 -6.56 1.45
C LYS A 28 5.66 -7.71 0.47
N ALA A 29 5.58 -7.41 -0.82
CA ALA A 29 5.34 -8.42 -1.85
C ALA A 29 6.44 -9.49 -1.89
N ILE A 30 7.69 -9.07 -1.71
CA ILE A 30 8.85 -9.96 -1.66
C ILE A 30 8.73 -10.94 -0.49
N LEU A 31 8.46 -10.45 0.72
CA LEU A 31 8.32 -11.29 1.91
C LEU A 31 7.14 -12.26 1.81
N VAL A 32 6.02 -11.86 1.21
CA VAL A 32 4.87 -12.72 0.94
C VAL A 32 5.26 -13.81 -0.05
N LYS A 33 5.91 -13.47 -1.16
CA LYS A 33 6.37 -14.45 -2.17
C LYS A 33 7.41 -15.42 -1.59
N LEU A 34 8.33 -14.94 -0.75
CA LEU A 34 9.28 -15.81 -0.04
C LEU A 34 8.54 -16.78 0.88
N ALA A 35 7.49 -16.34 1.58
CA ALA A 35 6.71 -17.24 2.43
C ALA A 35 6.00 -18.32 1.61
N TYR A 36 5.41 -17.99 0.47
CA TYR A 36 4.78 -18.94 -0.44
C TYR A 36 5.78 -19.89 -1.11
N ALA A 37 6.99 -19.41 -1.40
CA ALA A 37 8.07 -20.25 -1.96
C ALA A 37 8.66 -21.22 -0.94
N TRP A 38 8.68 -20.85 0.36
CA TRP A 38 9.23 -21.69 1.42
C TRP A 38 8.38 -22.94 1.66
N GLN A 39 7.05 -22.76 1.75
CA GLN A 39 6.09 -23.85 1.80
C GLN A 39 4.68 -23.32 1.41
N PRO A 40 3.77 -24.22 1.00
CA PRO A 40 2.39 -23.82 0.69
C PRO A 40 1.64 -23.39 1.95
N VAL A 41 1.78 -22.11 2.33
CA VAL A 41 1.02 -21.49 3.39
C VAL A 41 -0.18 -20.76 2.77
N ASP A 42 -1.37 -20.93 3.38
CA ASP A 42 -2.57 -20.22 2.93
C ASP A 42 -2.47 -18.71 3.17
N ALA A 43 -3.01 -17.91 2.25
CA ALA A 43 -2.96 -16.45 2.32
C ALA A 43 -3.63 -15.88 3.58
N VAL A 44 -4.77 -16.47 3.99
CA VAL A 44 -5.49 -16.05 5.22
C VAL A 44 -4.64 -16.35 6.46
N THR A 45 -3.99 -17.53 6.49
CA THR A 45 -3.08 -17.92 7.58
C THR A 45 -1.88 -16.99 7.67
N LEU A 46 -1.22 -16.70 6.55
CA LEU A 46 -0.06 -15.80 6.52
C LEU A 46 -0.45 -14.38 6.93
N LEU A 47 -1.60 -13.89 6.46
CA LEU A 47 -2.12 -12.59 6.84
C LEU A 47 -2.51 -12.55 8.34
N ALA A 48 -3.10 -13.62 8.88
CA ALA A 48 -3.43 -13.72 10.31
C ALA A 48 -2.17 -13.68 11.18
N LEU A 49 -1.13 -14.44 10.84
CA LEU A 49 0.16 -14.40 11.54
C LEU A 49 0.77 -12.98 11.52
N ARG A 50 0.79 -12.32 10.35
CA ARG A 50 1.25 -10.94 10.24
C ARG A 50 0.47 -10.00 11.14
N MET A 51 -0.87 -10.10 11.15
CA MET A 51 -1.74 -9.22 11.95
C MET A 51 -1.60 -9.49 13.45
N LEU A 52 -1.47 -10.76 13.87
CA LEU A 52 -1.20 -11.12 15.27
C LEU A 52 0.13 -10.53 15.76
N LEU A 53 1.19 -10.62 14.95
CA LEU A 53 2.50 -10.09 15.30
C LEU A 53 2.55 -8.55 15.25
N ALA A 54 1.71 -7.92 14.43
CA ALA A 54 1.56 -6.47 14.40
C ALA A 54 0.63 -5.92 15.50
N LEU A 55 -0.24 -6.75 16.08
CA LEU A 55 -1.26 -6.35 17.06
C LEU A 55 -0.70 -5.57 18.26
N PRO A 56 0.40 -5.98 18.92
CA PRO A 56 0.95 -5.22 20.07
C PRO A 56 1.30 -3.77 19.69
N PHE A 57 1.83 -3.55 18.50
CA PHE A 57 2.17 -2.21 18.01
C PHE A 57 0.93 -1.35 17.78
N PHE A 58 -0.15 -1.93 17.23
CA PHE A 58 -1.40 -1.19 17.00
C PHE A 58 -2.14 -0.90 18.31
N LEU A 59 -2.08 -1.82 19.29
CA LEU A 59 -2.60 -1.56 20.64
C LEU A 59 -1.83 -0.43 21.33
N ALA A 60 -0.50 -0.45 21.27
CA ALA A 60 0.33 0.62 21.81
C ALA A 60 0.04 1.96 21.12
N LEU A 61 -0.14 1.97 19.78
CA LEU A 61 -0.49 3.17 19.03
C LEU A 61 -1.89 3.70 19.42
N ALA A 62 -2.86 2.80 19.62
CA ALA A 62 -4.22 3.16 20.06
C ALA A 62 -4.20 3.75 21.47
N TRP A 63 -3.42 3.16 22.38
CA TRP A 63 -3.24 3.66 23.73
C TRP A 63 -2.62 5.04 23.75
N GLN A 64 -1.49 5.24 23.07
CA GLN A 64 -0.84 6.54 22.93
C GLN A 64 -1.74 7.62 22.28
N ALA A 65 -2.66 7.21 21.39
CA ALA A 65 -3.60 8.11 20.76
C ALA A 65 -4.76 8.52 21.69
N ARG A 66 -5.01 7.76 22.79
CA ARG A 66 -6.05 8.03 23.78
C ARG A 66 -5.62 9.09 24.80
N ASP A 67 -4.34 9.08 25.20
CA ASP A 67 -3.83 9.86 26.35
C ASP A 67 -3.53 11.34 26.06
N ARG A 68 -3.68 11.79 24.81
CA ARG A 68 -3.42 13.21 24.50
C ARG A 68 -4.66 14.05 24.70
N GLY A 69 -4.87 14.53 25.92
CA GLY A 69 -5.88 15.34 26.58
C GLY A 69 -6.86 16.27 25.84
N ALA A 70 -6.94 16.20 24.52
CA ALA A 70 -7.90 16.88 23.65
C ALA A 70 -8.57 15.91 22.67
N ALA A 71 -8.63 14.61 23.00
CA ALA A 71 -9.22 13.62 22.10
C ALA A 71 -10.73 13.84 22.01
N THR A 72 -11.22 14.28 20.86
CA THR A 72 -12.64 14.34 20.53
C THR A 72 -13.31 13.02 20.90
N PRO A 73 -14.40 13.00 21.69
CA PRO A 73 -15.09 11.77 22.03
C PRO A 73 -15.61 11.07 20.78
N LEU A 74 -15.47 9.73 20.74
CA LEU A 74 -15.94 8.93 19.62
C LEU A 74 -17.47 8.85 19.63
N GLN A 75 -18.06 9.22 18.52
CA GLN A 75 -19.51 9.06 18.27
C GLN A 75 -19.78 7.72 17.55
N ALA A 76 -21.03 7.27 17.55
CA ALA A 76 -21.42 6.07 16.81
C ALA A 76 -21.09 6.16 15.30
N SER A 77 -21.26 7.35 14.71
CA SER A 77 -20.90 7.63 13.32
C SER A 77 -19.39 7.49 13.04
N ASP A 78 -18.52 7.75 14.03
CA ASP A 78 -17.08 7.59 13.88
C ASP A 78 -16.69 6.11 13.82
N TRP A 79 -17.38 5.25 14.62
CA TRP A 79 -17.15 3.81 14.57
C TRP A 79 -17.54 3.22 13.21
N LEU A 80 -18.64 3.67 12.60
CA LEU A 80 -19.03 3.24 11.26
C LEU A 80 -18.00 3.66 10.22
N ARG A 81 -17.48 4.91 10.30
CA ARG A 81 -16.42 5.40 9.41
C ARG A 81 -15.12 4.62 9.62
N LEU A 82 -14.71 4.38 10.86
CA LEU A 82 -13.52 3.59 11.18
C LEU A 82 -13.66 2.14 10.71
N ALA A 83 -14.86 1.54 10.85
CA ALA A 83 -15.16 0.21 10.32
C ALA A 83 -15.01 0.19 8.79
N TRP A 84 -15.60 1.15 8.06
CA TRP A 84 -15.44 1.30 6.62
C TRP A 84 -13.97 1.39 6.21
N LEU A 85 -13.19 2.24 6.91
CA LEU A 85 -11.76 2.40 6.64
C LEU A 85 -10.96 1.14 6.98
N GLY A 86 -11.29 0.46 8.07
CA GLY A 86 -10.68 -0.83 8.45
C GLY A 86 -10.95 -1.91 7.42
N VAL A 87 -12.20 -2.00 6.93
CA VAL A 87 -12.58 -2.96 5.89
C VAL A 87 -11.89 -2.66 4.57
N THR A 88 -12.03 -1.45 4.05
CA THR A 88 -11.57 -1.13 2.68
C THR A 88 -10.07 -0.92 2.61
N GLY A 89 -9.46 -0.20 3.55
CA GLY A 89 -8.05 0.20 3.48
C GLY A 89 -7.08 -0.88 3.94
N TYR A 90 -7.50 -1.72 4.87
CA TYR A 90 -6.57 -2.65 5.52
C TYR A 90 -6.97 -4.11 5.36
N TYR A 91 -8.24 -4.47 5.60
CA TYR A 91 -8.68 -5.87 5.49
C TYR A 91 -8.81 -6.32 4.04
N LEU A 92 -9.76 -5.75 3.28
CA LEU A 92 -10.08 -6.17 1.92
C LEU A 92 -8.89 -5.93 0.97
N ALA A 93 -8.24 -4.77 1.09
CA ALA A 93 -7.04 -4.49 0.32
C ALA A 93 -5.93 -5.52 0.59
N SER A 94 -5.70 -5.93 1.86
CA SER A 94 -4.64 -6.89 2.18
C SER A 94 -4.98 -8.30 1.74
N ILE A 95 -6.22 -8.78 1.96
CA ILE A 95 -6.56 -10.16 1.63
C ILE A 95 -6.58 -10.41 0.11
N LEU A 96 -7.13 -9.47 -0.65
CA LEU A 96 -7.12 -9.54 -2.12
C LEU A 96 -5.69 -9.52 -2.68
N ASP A 97 -4.84 -8.72 -2.10
CA ASP A 97 -3.43 -8.62 -2.47
C ASP A 97 -2.65 -9.90 -2.16
N PHE A 98 -2.83 -10.48 -0.96
CA PHE A 98 -2.18 -11.73 -0.58
C PHE A 98 -2.67 -12.91 -1.43
N TRP A 99 -3.97 -13.00 -1.74
CA TRP A 99 -4.48 -13.99 -2.69
C TRP A 99 -3.90 -13.76 -4.09
N GLY A 100 -3.84 -12.51 -4.56
CA GLY A 100 -3.29 -12.19 -5.87
C GLY A 100 -1.83 -12.60 -6.04
N LEU A 101 -1.00 -12.37 -4.99
CA LEU A 101 0.42 -12.74 -4.97
C LEU A 101 0.68 -14.26 -5.03
N GLN A 102 -0.33 -15.11 -4.84
CA GLN A 102 -0.20 -16.54 -5.11
C GLN A 102 -0.05 -16.84 -6.61
N TYR A 103 -0.59 -15.98 -7.46
CA TYR A 103 -0.75 -16.21 -8.90
C TYR A 103 0.15 -15.34 -9.78
N ILE A 104 0.58 -14.16 -9.31
CA ILE A 104 1.39 -13.23 -10.09
C ILE A 104 2.73 -12.93 -9.43
N ASN A 105 3.67 -12.38 -10.19
CA ASN A 105 4.97 -11.95 -9.68
C ASN A 105 4.84 -10.63 -8.87
N ALA A 106 5.85 -10.34 -8.04
CA ALA A 106 5.87 -9.16 -7.18
C ALA A 106 5.96 -7.86 -7.99
N GLY A 107 6.62 -7.88 -9.15
CA GLY A 107 6.74 -6.73 -10.04
C GLY A 107 5.38 -6.31 -10.61
N LEU A 108 4.60 -7.25 -11.15
CA LEU A 108 3.25 -6.98 -11.70
C LEU A 108 2.27 -6.56 -10.59
N GLU A 109 2.29 -7.26 -9.43
CA GLU A 109 1.51 -6.86 -8.25
C GLU A 109 1.73 -5.38 -7.94
N ARG A 110 2.99 -4.98 -7.84
CA ARG A 110 3.33 -3.61 -7.44
C ARG A 110 2.89 -2.57 -8.46
N LEU A 111 2.98 -2.89 -9.75
CA LEU A 111 2.50 -2.01 -10.81
C LEU A 111 0.98 -1.83 -10.76
N ILE A 112 0.23 -2.93 -10.57
CA ILE A 112 -1.24 -2.88 -10.47
C ILE A 112 -1.67 -2.11 -9.22
N LEU A 113 -1.06 -2.39 -8.05
CA LEU A 113 -1.35 -1.63 -6.83
C LEU A 113 -1.09 -0.13 -7.02
N PHE A 114 -0.03 0.22 -7.73
CA PHE A 114 0.35 1.62 -7.94
C PHE A 114 -0.62 2.40 -8.83
N LEU A 115 -1.71 1.76 -9.31
CA LEU A 115 -2.85 2.45 -9.92
C LEU A 115 -3.72 3.20 -8.92
N TYR A 116 -3.62 2.95 -7.61
CA TYR A 116 -4.53 3.56 -6.64
C TYR A 116 -4.65 5.11 -6.77
N PRO A 117 -3.61 5.91 -7.11
CA PRO A 117 -3.78 7.36 -7.26
C PRO A 117 -4.66 7.74 -8.45
N THR A 118 -4.54 7.01 -9.57
CA THR A 118 -5.38 7.23 -10.74
C THR A 118 -6.81 6.75 -10.51
N LEU A 119 -6.98 5.66 -9.77
CA LEU A 119 -8.29 5.18 -9.32
C LEU A 119 -8.98 6.19 -8.40
N VAL A 120 -8.25 6.82 -7.47
CA VAL A 120 -8.80 7.92 -6.63
C VAL A 120 -9.32 9.06 -7.49
N VAL A 121 -8.62 9.43 -8.57
CA VAL A 121 -9.09 10.47 -9.49
C VAL A 121 -10.36 10.05 -10.22
N VAL A 122 -10.40 8.85 -10.78
CA VAL A 122 -11.57 8.33 -11.53
C VAL A 122 -12.77 8.21 -10.61
N LEU A 123 -12.63 7.52 -9.48
CA LEU A 123 -13.71 7.32 -8.52
C LEU A 123 -14.16 8.65 -7.90
N GLY A 124 -13.21 9.54 -7.58
CA GLY A 124 -13.52 10.88 -7.08
C GLY A 124 -14.28 11.72 -8.08
N ALA A 125 -13.89 11.71 -9.36
CA ALA A 125 -14.60 12.40 -10.44
C ALA A 125 -16.01 11.83 -10.63
N TRP A 126 -16.16 10.50 -10.59
CA TRP A 126 -17.46 9.83 -10.68
C TRP A 126 -18.37 10.17 -9.50
N LEU A 127 -17.89 10.08 -8.26
CA LEU A 127 -18.65 10.39 -7.04
C LEU A 127 -19.08 11.86 -6.98
N THR A 128 -18.22 12.77 -7.43
CA THR A 128 -18.51 14.23 -7.42
C THR A 128 -19.13 14.73 -8.71
N ARG A 129 -19.38 13.84 -9.67
CA ARG A 129 -19.93 14.17 -11.02
C ARG A 129 -19.13 15.28 -11.74
N ARG A 130 -17.84 15.39 -11.46
CA ARG A 130 -16.97 16.36 -12.13
C ARG A 130 -16.34 15.76 -13.40
N PRO A 131 -16.11 16.57 -14.46
CA PRO A 131 -15.38 16.09 -15.63
C PRO A 131 -13.92 15.79 -15.27
N VAL A 132 -13.38 14.72 -15.86
CA VAL A 132 -11.95 14.36 -15.76
C VAL A 132 -11.13 15.36 -16.58
N ALA A 133 -10.20 16.07 -15.95
CA ALA A 133 -9.37 17.08 -16.60
C ALA A 133 -8.42 16.46 -17.66
N ARG A 134 -7.98 17.26 -18.66
CA ARG A 134 -7.09 16.79 -19.74
C ARG A 134 -5.82 16.12 -19.19
N ARG A 135 -5.21 16.70 -18.16
CA ARG A 135 -4.03 16.14 -17.50
C ARG A 135 -4.31 14.77 -16.84
N GLU A 136 -5.46 14.64 -16.19
CA GLU A 136 -5.91 13.39 -15.57
C GLU A 136 -6.16 12.32 -16.64
N ARG A 137 -6.74 12.68 -17.79
CA ARG A 137 -6.92 11.72 -18.92
C ARG A 137 -5.59 11.19 -19.46
N TRP A 138 -4.59 12.06 -19.62
CA TRP A 138 -3.25 11.61 -20.01
C TRP A 138 -2.60 10.72 -18.95
N ALA A 139 -2.76 11.05 -17.67
CA ALA A 139 -2.28 10.23 -16.57
C ALA A 139 -2.91 8.82 -16.58
N LEU A 140 -4.22 8.74 -16.82
CA LEU A 140 -4.93 7.47 -16.98
C LEU A 140 -4.40 6.69 -18.18
N ALA A 141 -4.29 7.31 -19.35
CA ALA A 141 -3.80 6.65 -20.57
C ALA A 141 -2.39 6.07 -20.37
N LEU A 142 -1.48 6.83 -19.75
CA LEU A 142 -0.12 6.36 -19.45
C LEU A 142 -0.12 5.22 -18.43
N SER A 143 -0.85 5.36 -17.32
CA SER A 143 -0.87 4.34 -16.26
C SER A 143 -1.50 3.03 -16.74
N TYR A 144 -2.67 3.09 -17.36
CA TYR A 144 -3.35 1.89 -17.83
C TYR A 144 -2.66 1.27 -19.05
N GLY A 145 -2.10 2.09 -19.97
CA GLY A 145 -1.27 1.62 -21.07
C GLY A 145 0.01 0.92 -20.59
N GLY A 146 0.66 1.48 -19.57
CA GLY A 146 1.84 0.88 -18.96
C GLY A 146 1.57 -0.46 -18.30
N ILE A 147 0.44 -0.58 -17.57
CA ILE A 147 0.03 -1.86 -16.98
C ILE A 147 -0.37 -2.86 -18.04
N ALA A 148 -1.08 -2.45 -19.09
CA ALA A 148 -1.44 -3.35 -20.19
C ALA A 148 -0.17 -3.94 -20.83
N LEU A 149 0.88 -3.14 -21.03
CA LEU A 149 2.16 -3.62 -21.55
C LEU A 149 2.82 -4.64 -20.60
N ALA A 150 2.92 -4.33 -19.30
CA ALA A 150 3.49 -5.24 -18.33
C ALA A 150 2.68 -6.55 -18.22
N PHE A 151 1.35 -6.45 -18.14
CA PHE A 151 0.44 -7.59 -18.09
C PHE A 151 0.55 -8.49 -19.35
N LEU A 152 0.56 -7.90 -20.55
CA LEU A 152 0.70 -8.65 -21.79
C LEU A 152 2.06 -9.34 -21.91
N SER A 153 3.13 -8.71 -21.37
CA SER A 153 4.44 -9.35 -21.29
C SER A 153 4.39 -10.61 -20.41
N ASP A 154 3.82 -10.49 -19.22
CA ASP A 154 3.72 -11.60 -18.28
C ASP A 154 2.75 -12.68 -18.79
N LEU A 155 1.66 -12.28 -19.47
CA LEU A 155 0.70 -13.21 -20.07
C LEU A 155 1.32 -14.10 -21.17
N ARG A 156 2.32 -13.59 -21.89
CA ARG A 156 3.07 -14.35 -22.88
C ARG A 156 4.01 -15.38 -22.25
N LEU A 157 4.52 -15.08 -21.06
CA LEU A 157 5.46 -15.92 -20.33
C LEU A 157 4.76 -16.88 -19.37
N ALA A 158 3.49 -16.65 -19.06
CA ALA A 158 2.74 -17.44 -18.09
C ALA A 158 2.44 -18.85 -18.61
N SER A 159 2.74 -19.85 -17.79
CA SER A 159 2.33 -21.25 -17.99
C SER A 159 0.82 -21.42 -17.77
N ASP A 160 0.24 -20.70 -16.81
CA ASP A 160 -1.20 -20.65 -16.53
C ASP A 160 -1.72 -19.20 -16.66
N ARG A 161 -2.36 -18.93 -17.81
CA ARG A 161 -2.96 -17.63 -18.11
C ARG A 161 -4.18 -17.33 -17.24
N GLY A 162 -4.94 -18.35 -16.87
CA GLY A 162 -6.12 -18.21 -16.01
C GLY A 162 -5.72 -17.74 -14.61
N ALA A 163 -4.70 -18.37 -14.03
CA ALA A 163 -4.13 -17.97 -12.74
C ALA A 163 -3.60 -16.54 -12.77
N LEU A 164 -2.88 -16.15 -13.83
CA LEU A 164 -2.35 -14.79 -13.97
C LEU A 164 -3.47 -13.74 -14.05
N ILE A 165 -4.54 -14.00 -14.83
CA ILE A 165 -5.69 -13.11 -14.93
C ILE A 165 -6.39 -12.99 -13.58
N LEU A 166 -6.63 -14.12 -12.88
CA LEU A 166 -7.25 -14.13 -11.56
C LEU A 166 -6.42 -13.32 -10.55
N GLY A 167 -5.10 -13.58 -10.48
CA GLY A 167 -4.21 -12.86 -9.58
C GLY A 167 -4.17 -11.36 -9.85
N SER A 168 -4.11 -10.97 -11.13
CA SER A 168 -4.15 -9.55 -11.53
C SER A 168 -5.47 -8.88 -11.19
N ALA A 169 -6.62 -9.58 -11.36
CA ALA A 169 -7.94 -9.08 -11.00
C ALA A 169 -8.06 -8.89 -9.47
N LEU A 170 -7.55 -9.83 -8.67
CA LEU A 170 -7.51 -9.72 -7.21
C LEU A 170 -6.70 -8.51 -6.75
N VAL A 171 -5.49 -8.34 -7.30
CA VAL A 171 -4.65 -7.17 -6.95
C VAL A 171 -5.27 -5.86 -7.44
N PHE A 172 -5.93 -5.86 -8.60
CA PHE A 172 -6.68 -4.68 -9.05
C PHE A 172 -7.84 -4.36 -8.10
N GLY A 173 -8.58 -5.36 -7.62
CA GLY A 173 -9.59 -5.22 -6.57
C GLY A 173 -9.02 -4.64 -5.27
N SER A 174 -7.81 -5.06 -4.88
CA SER A 174 -7.06 -4.47 -3.76
C SER A 174 -6.80 -2.99 -3.98
N ALA A 175 -6.32 -2.60 -5.17
CA ALA A 175 -6.05 -1.19 -5.51
C ALA A 175 -7.34 -0.34 -5.49
N VAL A 176 -8.47 -0.87 -5.99
CA VAL A 176 -9.78 -0.21 -5.92
C VAL A 176 -10.22 -0.04 -4.47
N SER A 177 -10.11 -1.10 -3.65
CA SER A 177 -10.47 -1.07 -2.23
C SER A 177 -9.65 0.01 -1.48
N TYR A 178 -8.36 0.07 -1.74
CA TYR A 178 -7.48 1.08 -1.16
C TYR A 178 -7.80 2.50 -1.65
N ALA A 179 -8.18 2.67 -2.91
CA ALA A 179 -8.62 3.96 -3.44
C ALA A 179 -9.91 4.45 -2.76
N LEU A 180 -10.87 3.56 -2.49
CA LEU A 180 -12.08 3.89 -1.72
C LEU A 180 -11.75 4.31 -0.27
N TYR A 181 -10.81 3.62 0.37
CA TYR A 181 -10.27 4.04 1.66
C TYR A 181 -9.71 5.46 1.62
N LEU A 182 -8.87 5.77 0.64
CA LEU A 182 -8.25 7.10 0.53
C LEU A 182 -9.31 8.20 0.35
N LEU A 183 -10.33 7.97 -0.49
CA LEU A 183 -11.42 8.90 -0.71
C LEU A 183 -12.24 9.16 0.57
N ALA A 184 -12.47 8.12 1.39
CA ALA A 184 -13.26 8.22 2.62
C ALA A 184 -12.45 8.71 3.82
N SER A 185 -11.11 8.57 3.81
CA SER A 185 -10.25 8.78 4.98
C SER A 185 -10.12 10.25 5.39
N GLY A 186 -10.18 11.19 4.45
CA GLY A 186 -9.87 12.60 4.68
C GLY A 186 -10.66 13.24 5.83
N ASN A 187 -11.98 13.10 5.83
CA ASN A 187 -12.87 13.67 6.86
C ASN A 187 -12.65 13.02 8.23
N THR A 188 -12.40 11.71 8.25
CA THR A 188 -12.16 10.97 9.51
C THR A 188 -10.81 11.36 10.11
N ILE A 189 -9.77 11.49 9.27
CA ILE A 189 -8.43 11.95 9.69
C ILE A 189 -8.47 13.40 10.20
N ALA A 190 -9.21 14.28 9.53
CA ALA A 190 -9.37 15.67 9.97
C ALA A 190 -10.03 15.77 11.35
N ARG A 191 -11.01 14.89 11.65
CA ARG A 191 -11.75 14.88 12.91
C ARG A 191 -10.99 14.16 14.04
N LEU A 192 -10.48 12.95 13.77
CA LEU A 192 -9.92 12.06 14.80
C LEU A 192 -8.39 12.08 14.88
N GLY A 193 -7.73 12.68 13.88
CA GLY A 193 -6.29 12.63 13.69
C GLY A 193 -5.81 11.34 13.02
N SER A 194 -4.68 11.40 12.32
CA SER A 194 -4.13 10.30 11.52
C SER A 194 -3.78 9.06 12.36
N ARG A 195 -3.17 9.27 13.53
CA ARG A 195 -2.73 8.16 14.42
C ARG A 195 -3.92 7.35 14.94
N ARG A 196 -4.98 8.03 15.41
CA ARG A 196 -6.18 7.39 15.96
C ARG A 196 -6.93 6.65 14.87
N THR A 197 -7.09 7.28 13.69
CA THR A 197 -7.73 6.66 12.52
C THR A 197 -6.98 5.41 12.07
N ALA A 198 -5.65 5.47 11.96
CA ALA A 198 -4.83 4.32 11.57
C ALA A 198 -4.88 3.20 12.62
N ALA A 199 -4.72 3.52 13.91
CA ALA A 199 -4.73 2.52 14.98
C ALA A 199 -6.06 1.76 15.04
N TYR A 200 -7.20 2.44 15.09
CA TYR A 200 -8.50 1.78 15.13
C TYR A 200 -8.84 1.07 13.83
N GLY A 201 -8.51 1.64 12.67
CA GLY A 201 -8.69 0.96 11.38
C GLY A 201 -7.91 -0.35 11.31
N MET A 202 -6.65 -0.37 11.78
CA MET A 202 -5.82 -1.57 11.83
C MET A 202 -6.35 -2.59 12.85
N LEU A 203 -6.82 -2.18 14.03
CA LEU A 203 -7.41 -3.08 15.02
C LEU A 203 -8.69 -3.74 14.49
N ILE A 204 -9.57 -2.98 13.82
CA ILE A 204 -10.76 -3.51 13.15
C ILE A 204 -10.37 -4.52 12.07
N SER A 205 -9.41 -4.17 11.23
CA SER A 205 -8.89 -5.08 10.21
C SER A 205 -8.32 -6.35 10.81
N THR A 206 -7.55 -6.24 11.90
CA THR A 206 -7.00 -7.40 12.61
C THR A 206 -8.11 -8.30 13.11
N ALA A 207 -9.18 -7.74 13.72
CA ALA A 207 -10.33 -8.51 14.18
C ALA A 207 -11.02 -9.24 13.00
N LEU A 208 -11.19 -8.59 11.86
CA LEU A 208 -11.79 -9.18 10.66
C LEU A 208 -10.94 -10.31 10.07
N VAL A 209 -9.62 -10.10 9.98
CA VAL A 209 -8.69 -11.15 9.52
C VAL A 209 -8.73 -12.37 10.44
N LEU A 210 -8.72 -12.16 11.76
CA LEU A 210 -8.80 -13.24 12.73
C LEU A 210 -10.16 -13.95 12.71
N ALA A 211 -11.25 -13.21 12.52
CA ALA A 211 -12.57 -13.79 12.34
C ALA A 211 -12.65 -14.63 11.07
N GLN A 212 -12.11 -14.13 9.94
CA GLN A 212 -12.00 -14.89 8.69
C GLN A 212 -11.17 -16.15 8.90
N PHE A 213 -10.00 -16.03 9.54
CA PHE A 213 -9.14 -17.16 9.84
C PHE A 213 -9.89 -18.22 10.67
N ALA A 214 -10.57 -17.83 11.75
CA ALA A 214 -11.31 -18.73 12.59
C ALA A 214 -12.50 -19.42 11.87
N ALA A 215 -13.08 -18.75 10.86
CA ALA A 215 -14.17 -19.29 10.07
C ALA A 215 -13.72 -20.23 8.95
N THR A 216 -12.49 -20.03 8.41
CA THR A 216 -12.05 -20.71 7.18
C THR A 216 -10.88 -21.67 7.37
N GLN A 217 -10.14 -21.54 8.49
CA GLN A 217 -8.91 -22.28 8.73
C GLN A 217 -8.95 -22.97 10.10
N PRO A 218 -8.41 -24.19 10.23
CA PRO A 218 -8.25 -24.83 11.53
C PRO A 218 -7.15 -24.11 12.34
N LEU A 219 -7.26 -24.09 13.66
CA LEU A 219 -6.23 -23.51 14.54
C LEU A 219 -4.84 -24.14 14.32
N ALA A 220 -4.81 -25.41 13.91
CA ALA A 220 -3.58 -26.10 13.56
C ALA A 220 -2.81 -25.44 12.39
N ALA A 221 -3.49 -24.69 11.52
CA ALA A 221 -2.86 -23.94 10.43
C ALA A 221 -1.92 -22.83 10.94
N LEU A 222 -2.07 -22.37 12.19
CA LEU A 222 -1.09 -21.46 12.81
C LEU A 222 0.23 -22.13 13.13
N ARG A 223 0.28 -23.47 13.23
CA ARG A 223 1.53 -24.19 13.49
C ARG A 223 2.35 -24.25 12.21
N GLN A 224 3.17 -23.23 12.02
CA GLN A 224 4.03 -23.07 10.85
C GLN A 224 5.50 -23.29 11.23
N PRO A 225 6.39 -23.64 10.28
CA PRO A 225 7.82 -23.67 10.51
C PRO A 225 8.35 -22.29 10.93
N TRP A 226 9.41 -22.28 11.71
CA TRP A 226 10.02 -21.05 12.24
C TRP A 226 10.30 -19.96 11.18
N PRO A 227 10.77 -20.28 9.95
CA PRO A 227 10.97 -19.27 8.92
C PRO A 227 9.71 -18.49 8.54
N ILE A 228 8.53 -19.13 8.55
CA ILE A 228 7.25 -18.44 8.26
C ILE A 228 6.93 -17.41 9.35
N TYR A 229 7.17 -17.72 10.64
CA TYR A 229 7.02 -16.74 11.71
C TYR A 229 8.01 -15.58 11.56
N GLY A 230 9.27 -15.88 11.17
CA GLY A 230 10.28 -14.86 10.89
C GLY A 230 9.86 -13.91 9.75
N LEU A 231 9.33 -14.47 8.66
CA LEU A 231 8.81 -13.68 7.53
C LEU A 231 7.56 -12.87 7.92
N ALA A 232 6.63 -13.47 8.68
CA ALA A 232 5.44 -12.76 9.18
C ALA A 232 5.82 -11.60 10.12
N LEU A 233 6.82 -11.80 11.00
CA LEU A 233 7.35 -10.74 11.86
C LEU A 233 8.06 -9.65 11.04
N ALA A 234 8.85 -10.05 10.05
CA ALA A 234 9.49 -9.10 9.13
C ALA A 234 8.44 -8.27 8.38
N MET A 235 7.36 -8.88 7.91
CA MET A 235 6.23 -8.16 7.29
C MET A 235 5.55 -7.21 8.29
N ALA A 236 5.30 -7.66 9.52
CA ALA A 236 4.67 -6.83 10.56
C ALA A 236 5.52 -5.59 10.88
N VAL A 237 6.81 -5.76 11.09
CA VAL A 237 7.72 -4.69 11.50
C VAL A 237 8.19 -3.85 10.30
N PHE A 238 8.84 -4.49 9.32
CA PHE A 238 9.57 -3.80 8.25
C PHE A 238 8.71 -3.40 7.06
N SER A 239 7.54 -4.03 6.86
CA SER A 239 6.64 -3.66 5.75
C SER A 239 5.34 -3.01 6.22
N THR A 240 5.09 -2.89 7.52
CA THR A 240 3.85 -2.31 8.02
C THR A 240 4.10 -1.22 9.05
N VAL A 241 4.62 -1.55 10.23
CA VAL A 241 4.74 -0.58 11.34
C VAL A 241 5.81 0.46 11.05
N LEU A 242 7.04 0.04 10.82
CA LEU A 242 8.18 0.95 10.61
C LEU A 242 8.00 1.87 9.40
N PRO A 243 7.62 1.38 8.20
CA PRO A 243 7.39 2.24 7.06
C PRO A 243 6.27 3.26 7.29
N SER A 244 5.21 2.89 8.00
CA SER A 244 4.12 3.81 8.32
C SER A 244 4.56 4.96 9.22
N LEU A 245 5.42 4.69 10.22
CA LEU A 245 5.99 5.71 11.10
C LEU A 245 6.97 6.62 10.34
N LEU A 246 7.86 6.02 9.52
CA LEU A 246 8.81 6.76 8.70
C LEU A 246 8.09 7.66 7.67
N LEU A 247 7.04 7.15 7.04
CA LEU A 247 6.21 7.90 6.10
C LEU A 247 5.57 9.12 6.77
N ALA A 248 4.97 8.93 7.95
CA ALA A 248 4.35 10.02 8.70
C ALA A 248 5.37 11.10 9.10
N GLU A 249 6.57 10.70 9.52
CA GLU A 249 7.63 11.63 9.87
C GLU A 249 8.23 12.33 8.63
N ALA A 250 8.34 11.63 7.50
CA ALA A 250 8.74 12.22 6.23
C ALA A 250 7.75 13.29 5.76
N ILE A 251 6.45 13.00 5.78
CA ILE A 251 5.39 13.95 5.41
C ILE A 251 5.47 15.22 6.28
N LYS A 252 5.70 15.06 7.58
CA LYS A 252 5.86 16.19 8.50
C LYS A 252 7.06 17.07 8.14
N ARG A 253 8.16 16.49 7.66
CA ARG A 253 9.42 17.21 7.40
C ARG A 253 9.49 17.85 6.01
N ILE A 254 9.06 17.13 4.98
CA ILE A 254 9.22 17.55 3.58
C ILE A 254 7.89 17.70 2.82
N GLY A 255 6.77 17.40 3.48
CA GLY A 255 5.44 17.51 2.88
C GLY A 255 5.04 16.33 2.01
N ALA A 256 3.72 16.13 1.86
CA ALA A 256 3.15 14.98 1.16
C ALA A 256 3.55 14.90 -0.33
N GLY A 257 3.70 16.05 -1.01
CA GLY A 257 4.07 16.08 -2.43
C GLY A 257 5.47 15.53 -2.70
N GLN A 258 6.48 15.90 -1.90
CA GLN A 258 7.84 15.39 -2.04
C GLN A 258 7.92 13.91 -1.64
N VAL A 259 7.19 13.52 -0.59
CA VAL A 259 7.11 12.11 -0.15
C VAL A 259 6.48 11.25 -1.25
N ALA A 260 5.43 11.72 -1.92
CA ALA A 260 4.80 11.00 -3.03
C ALA A 260 5.76 10.81 -4.21
N MET A 261 6.57 11.83 -4.54
CA MET A 261 7.61 11.69 -5.58
C MET A 261 8.66 10.64 -5.22
N ILE A 262 9.16 10.64 -3.99
CA ILE A 262 10.14 9.64 -3.54
C ILE A 262 9.49 8.25 -3.48
N GLY A 263 8.25 8.16 -3.00
CA GLY A 263 7.45 6.93 -2.92
C GLY A 263 7.20 6.29 -4.29
N SER A 264 7.22 7.08 -5.37
CA SER A 264 7.08 6.56 -6.73
C SER A 264 8.25 5.66 -7.17
N ALA A 265 9.36 5.63 -6.43
CA ALA A 265 10.42 4.65 -6.62
C ALA A 265 10.00 3.21 -6.21
N GLY A 266 8.88 3.06 -5.47
CA GLY A 266 8.41 1.77 -4.96
C GLY A 266 8.31 0.65 -6.00
N PRO A 267 7.67 0.84 -7.16
CA PRO A 267 7.61 -0.17 -8.21
C PRO A 267 8.99 -0.61 -8.72
N ILE A 268 9.91 0.34 -8.92
CA ILE A 268 11.27 0.03 -9.37
C ILE A 268 12.02 -0.79 -8.31
N ILE A 269 11.89 -0.41 -7.04
CA ILE A 269 12.48 -1.14 -5.92
C ILE A 269 11.91 -2.57 -5.85
N THR A 270 10.60 -2.74 -6.00
CA THR A 270 9.97 -4.07 -5.94
C THR A 270 10.41 -4.94 -7.12
N ILE A 271 10.46 -4.42 -8.35
CA ILE A 271 10.94 -5.17 -9.52
C ILE A 271 12.40 -5.58 -9.30
N TYR A 272 13.27 -4.67 -8.86
CA TYR A 272 14.67 -4.97 -8.56
C TYR A 272 14.80 -6.07 -7.50
N LEU A 273 14.08 -5.96 -6.40
CA LEU A 273 14.09 -6.97 -5.33
C LEU A 273 13.50 -8.31 -5.80
N GLY A 274 12.48 -8.29 -6.66
CA GLY A 274 11.91 -9.49 -7.29
C GLY A 274 12.94 -10.25 -8.12
N VAL A 275 13.72 -9.52 -8.93
CA VAL A 275 14.82 -10.13 -9.69
C VAL A 275 15.89 -10.70 -8.79
N VAL A 276 16.37 -9.93 -7.80
CA VAL A 276 17.53 -10.30 -6.97
C VAL A 276 17.18 -11.37 -5.94
N LEU A 277 16.01 -11.29 -5.30
CA LEU A 277 15.66 -12.17 -4.17
C LEU A 277 14.74 -13.34 -4.56
N LEU A 278 13.95 -13.18 -5.60
CA LEU A 278 12.99 -14.20 -6.04
C LEU A 278 13.36 -14.83 -7.39
N GLY A 279 14.38 -14.31 -8.10
CA GLY A 279 14.71 -14.75 -9.45
C GLY A 279 13.62 -14.45 -10.48
N GLU A 280 12.71 -13.49 -10.21
CA GLU A 280 11.65 -13.13 -11.14
C GLU A 280 12.23 -12.50 -12.41
N PRO A 281 11.74 -12.85 -13.62
CA PRO A 281 12.23 -12.26 -14.86
C PRO A 281 11.80 -10.77 -14.94
N ALA A 282 12.74 -9.88 -15.25
CA ALA A 282 12.45 -8.50 -15.63
C ALA A 282 12.63 -8.33 -17.13
N THR A 283 11.54 -8.16 -17.87
CA THR A 283 11.60 -7.89 -19.31
C THR A 283 11.69 -6.40 -19.59
N ALA A 284 12.30 -6.04 -20.73
CA ALA A 284 12.33 -4.63 -21.16
C ALA A 284 10.93 -4.03 -21.32
N VAL A 285 9.95 -4.85 -21.73
CA VAL A 285 8.54 -4.46 -21.85
C VAL A 285 7.93 -4.14 -20.48
N GLN A 286 8.22 -4.96 -19.45
CA GLN A 286 7.79 -4.70 -18.09
C GLN A 286 8.39 -3.42 -17.52
N LEU A 287 9.67 -3.17 -17.76
CA LEU A 287 10.35 -1.92 -17.35
C LEU A 287 9.77 -0.69 -18.05
N LEU A 288 9.46 -0.79 -19.34
CA LEU A 288 8.77 0.27 -20.08
C LEU A 288 7.37 0.51 -19.52
N GLY A 289 6.63 -0.56 -19.24
CA GLY A 289 5.33 -0.50 -18.57
C GLY A 289 5.42 0.22 -17.22
N ALA A 290 6.41 -0.13 -16.41
CA ALA A 290 6.68 0.53 -15.12
C ALA A 290 6.97 2.03 -15.30
N ALA A 291 7.79 2.41 -16.26
CA ALA A 291 8.09 3.82 -16.55
C ALA A 291 6.84 4.61 -16.95
N LEU A 292 5.96 4.02 -17.77
CA LEU A 292 4.70 4.65 -18.17
C LEU A 292 3.74 4.81 -16.98
N VAL A 293 3.61 3.78 -16.12
CA VAL A 293 2.80 3.86 -14.90
C VAL A 293 3.30 4.98 -14.02
N LEU A 294 4.61 5.06 -13.78
CA LEU A 294 5.22 6.10 -12.97
C LEU A 294 4.99 7.49 -13.56
N ALA A 295 5.15 7.66 -14.86
CA ALA A 295 4.86 8.93 -15.53
C ALA A 295 3.40 9.35 -15.35
N GLY A 296 2.46 8.41 -15.51
CA GLY A 296 1.03 8.66 -15.30
C GLY A 296 0.71 9.06 -13.86
N VAL A 297 1.23 8.32 -12.87
CA VAL A 297 1.03 8.63 -11.45
C VAL A 297 1.64 9.97 -11.07
N LEU A 298 2.84 10.30 -11.55
CA LEU A 298 3.46 11.60 -11.31
C LEU A 298 2.66 12.75 -11.90
N LEU A 299 2.06 12.57 -13.06
CA LEU A 299 1.15 13.57 -13.64
C LEU A 299 -0.04 13.87 -12.73
N VAL A 300 -0.58 12.91 -12.00
CA VAL A 300 -1.72 13.13 -11.08
C VAL A 300 -1.25 13.72 -9.75
N THR A 301 -0.14 13.24 -9.20
CA THR A 301 0.28 13.56 -7.83
C THR A 301 1.05 14.87 -7.71
N LEU A 302 1.74 15.31 -8.77
CA LEU A 302 2.49 16.58 -8.74
C LEU A 302 1.54 17.78 -8.70
N PRO A 303 1.80 18.76 -7.80
CA PRO A 303 1.00 19.98 -7.73
C PRO A 303 1.10 20.77 -9.04
N ARG A 304 -0.02 21.39 -9.46
CA ARG A 304 -0.01 22.36 -10.57
C ARG A 304 0.93 23.51 -10.20
N ARG A 305 1.96 23.76 -11.01
CA ARG A 305 2.62 25.08 -11.00
C ARG A 305 1.52 26.10 -11.27
N ARG A 306 1.19 26.93 -10.27
CA ARG A 306 0.45 28.17 -10.54
C ARG A 306 1.40 29.03 -11.36
N ILE A 307 1.12 29.22 -12.65
CA ILE A 307 1.72 30.32 -13.42
C ILE A 307 1.13 31.56 -12.76
N PRO A 308 1.97 32.48 -12.23
CA PRO A 308 1.47 33.78 -11.81
C PRO A 308 0.68 34.38 -12.99
N ALA A 309 -0.56 34.83 -12.72
CA ALA A 309 -1.25 35.69 -13.67
C ALA A 309 -0.48 37.02 -13.65
N ASP A 310 0.16 37.33 -14.78
CA ASP A 310 0.77 38.66 -15.04
C ASP A 310 -0.30 39.73 -15.10
#